data_17712034234cdc03905c68fe45aa238f
#
_entry.id   17712034234cdc03905c68fe45aa238f
#
_cell.length_a   1.000
_cell.length_b   1.000
_cell.length_c   1.000
_cell.angle_alpha   90.00
_cell.angle_beta   90.00
_cell.angle_gamma   90.00
#
_symmetry.space_group_name_H-M   'P 1'
#
loop_
_entity.id
_entity.type
_entity.pdbx_description
1 polymer ?
#
loop_
_entity_poly.entity_id
_entity_poly.type
_entity_poly.pdbx_seq_one_letter_code
_entity_poly.pdbx_strand_id
1 'polypeptide(L)'
;MTRTVAVVDYGMGNLRSVSQAIAHVAGPEGFEVVVTAQPEAVRAAERVVLPGQGAMRDCMRELDASGLRAAVLEAAAAKPLFGVCVGMQMLLDHSEEQDTPGLGLVPGRVVRFRLEGQLQPDGSRYKVPQMGWNRVHPCGGGAGHPLWVGIPDGAWYYFVHSYHAVPSEPRHTAAETDYGGRFTCAVARDNIFATQFHPEKSAEHGLALYRNFLRWNP
;
A
#
# COMPACT_ATOMS: atom_id res chain seq x y z
N MET A 1 12.32 24.27 8.97
CA MET A 1 11.36 24.00 7.88
C MET A 1 10.38 22.96 8.38
N THR A 2 9.10 23.09 8.05
CA THR A 2 8.07 22.11 8.44
C THR A 2 8.29 20.83 7.63
N ARG A 3 8.36 19.67 8.31
CA ARG A 3 8.47 18.37 7.67
C ARG A 3 7.13 18.03 7.02
N THR A 4 7.13 17.54 5.79
CA THR A 4 5.88 17.27 5.06
C THR A 4 5.77 15.83 4.59
N VAL A 5 4.52 15.32 4.60
CA VAL A 5 4.11 14.08 3.93
C VAL A 5 3.21 14.46 2.75
N ALA A 6 3.64 14.13 1.54
CA ALA A 6 2.81 14.30 0.36
C ALA A 6 1.94 13.07 0.12
N VAL A 7 0.62 13.26 0.07
CA VAL A 7 -0.34 12.30 -0.46
C VAL A 7 -0.57 12.64 -1.92
N VAL A 8 -0.15 11.74 -2.82
CA VAL A 8 -0.16 11.99 -4.26
C VAL A 8 -1.60 11.98 -4.78
N ASP A 9 -2.03 13.11 -5.33
CA ASP A 9 -3.34 13.28 -5.98
C ASP A 9 -3.18 13.25 -7.51
N TYR A 10 -3.35 12.08 -8.08
CA TYR A 10 -3.41 11.88 -9.52
C TYR A 10 -4.84 11.58 -10.01
N GLY A 11 -5.86 12.00 -9.24
CA GLY A 11 -7.27 11.81 -9.57
C GLY A 11 -7.87 10.46 -9.15
N MET A 12 -7.06 9.57 -8.56
CA MET A 12 -7.50 8.24 -8.11
C MET A 12 -7.11 7.99 -6.65
N GLY A 13 -7.93 7.20 -5.95
CA GLY A 13 -7.65 6.80 -4.57
C GLY A 13 -8.56 7.45 -3.53
N ASN A 14 -8.57 6.88 -2.34
CA ASN A 14 -9.33 7.38 -1.20
C ASN A 14 -8.54 8.48 -0.46
N LEU A 15 -8.23 9.56 -1.20
CA LEU A 15 -7.36 10.65 -0.75
C LEU A 15 -7.78 11.22 0.60
N ARG A 16 -9.09 11.48 0.76
CA ARG A 16 -9.63 12.09 1.99
C ARG A 16 -9.39 11.22 3.22
N SER A 17 -9.75 9.95 3.16
CA SER A 17 -9.59 9.06 4.32
C SER A 17 -8.12 8.80 4.63
N VAL A 18 -7.27 8.62 3.60
CA VAL A 18 -5.82 8.42 3.76
C VAL A 18 -5.19 9.67 4.40
N SER A 19 -5.44 10.86 3.85
CA SER A 19 -4.88 12.10 4.38
C SER A 19 -5.35 12.40 5.80
N GLN A 20 -6.62 12.18 6.12
CA GLN A 20 -7.16 12.36 7.47
C GLN A 20 -6.55 11.38 8.48
N ALA A 21 -6.39 10.10 8.11
CA ALA A 21 -5.77 9.11 8.98
C ALA A 21 -4.29 9.44 9.26
N ILE A 22 -3.55 9.90 8.25
CA ILE A 22 -2.17 10.33 8.44
C ILE A 22 -2.12 11.62 9.27
N ALA A 23 -2.97 12.61 8.99
CA ALA A 23 -3.03 13.87 9.72
C ALA A 23 -3.32 13.66 11.22
N HIS A 24 -4.15 12.67 11.55
CA HIS A 24 -4.45 12.32 12.94
C HIS A 24 -3.20 11.94 13.76
N VAL A 25 -2.18 11.37 13.13
CA VAL A 25 -0.94 10.97 13.79
C VAL A 25 0.26 11.85 13.45
N ALA A 26 0.15 12.75 12.47
CA ALA A 26 1.26 13.52 11.93
C ALA A 26 1.71 14.66 12.84
N GLY A 27 0.76 15.39 13.45
CA GLY A 27 1.08 16.54 14.30
C GLY A 27 2.06 16.23 15.44
N PRO A 28 1.82 15.21 16.26
CA PRO A 28 2.75 14.78 17.31
C PRO A 28 4.12 14.34 16.80
N GLU A 29 4.22 13.88 15.54
CA GLU A 29 5.47 13.46 14.89
C GLU A 29 6.17 14.63 14.17
N GLY A 30 5.61 15.85 14.21
CA GLY A 30 6.21 17.05 13.61
C GLY A 30 6.05 17.11 12.09
N PHE A 31 5.04 16.45 11.54
CA PHE A 31 4.72 16.49 10.10
C PHE A 31 3.44 17.24 9.80
N GLU A 32 3.41 17.86 8.63
CA GLU A 32 2.21 18.37 7.97
C GLU A 32 1.86 17.48 6.78
N VAL A 33 0.57 17.20 6.58
CA VAL A 33 0.07 16.39 5.46
C VAL A 33 -0.41 17.29 4.34
N VAL A 34 0.13 17.08 3.15
CA VAL A 34 -0.22 17.83 1.94
C VAL A 34 -0.77 16.87 0.90
N VAL A 35 -2.04 17.03 0.54
CA VAL A 35 -2.63 16.37 -0.64
C VAL A 35 -2.29 17.22 -1.85
N THR A 36 -1.59 16.67 -2.84
CA THR A 36 -1.07 17.48 -3.93
C THR A 36 -1.04 16.76 -5.27
N ALA A 37 -1.41 17.49 -6.31
CA ALA A 37 -1.24 17.14 -7.72
C ALA A 37 -0.02 17.86 -8.35
N GLN A 38 0.83 18.51 -7.55
CA GLN A 38 2.00 19.24 -8.05
C GLN A 38 3.26 18.39 -7.87
N PRO A 39 3.99 18.07 -8.98
CA PRO A 39 5.21 17.28 -8.92
C PRO A 39 6.28 17.88 -7.99
N GLU A 40 6.40 19.22 -7.96
CA GLU A 40 7.36 19.92 -7.12
C GLU A 40 7.08 19.73 -5.62
N ALA A 41 5.80 19.69 -5.23
CA ALA A 41 5.41 19.43 -3.85
C ALA A 41 5.70 17.99 -3.44
N VAL A 42 5.51 17.00 -4.35
CA VAL A 42 5.92 15.60 -4.13
C VAL A 42 7.44 15.51 -3.96
N ARG A 43 8.21 16.23 -4.81
CA ARG A 43 9.67 16.26 -4.71
C ARG A 43 10.17 16.92 -3.43
N ALA A 44 9.51 17.97 -2.98
CA ALA A 44 9.90 18.72 -1.77
C ALA A 44 9.55 17.98 -0.47
N ALA A 45 8.56 17.09 -0.47
CA ALA A 45 8.13 16.38 0.71
C ALA A 45 9.21 15.40 1.22
N GLU A 46 9.27 15.20 2.53
CA GLU A 46 10.19 14.23 3.15
C GLU A 46 9.70 12.78 3.00
N ARG A 47 8.38 12.59 2.88
CA ARG A 47 7.74 11.28 2.75
C ARG A 47 6.64 11.37 1.70
N VAL A 48 6.40 10.26 1.01
CA VAL A 48 5.38 10.20 -0.03
C VAL A 48 4.43 9.03 0.21
N VAL A 49 3.14 9.27 0.08
CA VAL A 49 2.11 8.25 0.11
C VAL A 49 1.45 8.18 -1.26
N LEU A 50 1.44 6.99 -1.85
CA LEU A 50 0.81 6.68 -3.12
C LEU A 50 -0.48 5.87 -2.87
N PRO A 51 -1.63 6.50 -2.75
CA PRO A 51 -2.90 5.78 -2.69
C PRO A 51 -3.30 5.27 -4.07
N GLY A 52 -4.19 4.28 -4.10
CA GLY A 52 -4.79 3.82 -5.34
C GLY A 52 -6.13 3.13 -5.07
N GLN A 53 -7.08 3.30 -5.99
CA GLN A 53 -8.41 2.69 -5.91
C GLN A 53 -8.95 2.41 -7.31
N GLY A 54 -9.76 1.36 -7.44
CA GLY A 54 -10.32 0.95 -8.72
C GLY A 54 -9.40 0.00 -9.46
N ALA A 55 -9.39 0.05 -10.79
CA ALA A 55 -8.54 -0.80 -11.61
C ALA A 55 -7.11 -0.25 -11.71
N MET A 56 -6.11 -1.14 -11.65
CA MET A 56 -4.71 -0.72 -11.73
C MET A 56 -4.40 0.01 -13.05
N ARG A 57 -5.00 -0.42 -14.18
CA ARG A 57 -4.84 0.25 -15.48
C ARG A 57 -5.26 1.72 -15.43
N ASP A 58 -6.38 2.01 -14.77
CA ASP A 58 -6.88 3.37 -14.67
C ASP A 58 -5.96 4.21 -13.77
N CYS A 59 -5.49 3.65 -12.65
CA CYS A 59 -4.51 4.31 -11.79
C CYS A 59 -3.21 4.64 -12.54
N MET A 60 -2.66 3.70 -13.31
CA MET A 60 -1.45 3.93 -14.10
C MET A 60 -1.66 5.00 -15.17
N ARG A 61 -2.79 4.94 -15.89
CA ARG A 61 -3.15 5.96 -16.91
C ARG A 61 -3.25 7.36 -16.31
N GLU A 62 -3.96 7.50 -15.18
CA GLU A 62 -4.12 8.81 -14.53
C GLU A 62 -2.82 9.31 -13.93
N LEU A 63 -1.97 8.43 -13.39
CA LEU A 63 -0.64 8.79 -12.92
C LEU A 63 0.24 9.35 -14.07
N ASP A 64 0.15 8.74 -15.25
CA ASP A 64 0.85 9.21 -16.45
C ASP A 64 0.25 10.55 -16.94
N ALA A 65 -1.07 10.65 -17.03
CA ALA A 65 -1.77 11.83 -17.52
C ALA A 65 -1.57 13.05 -16.62
N SER A 66 -1.46 12.85 -15.30
CA SER A 66 -1.19 13.93 -14.34
C SER A 66 0.26 14.45 -14.38
N GLY A 67 1.19 13.74 -15.02
CA GLY A 67 2.61 14.08 -15.02
C GLY A 67 3.35 13.77 -13.70
N LEU A 68 2.68 13.12 -12.75
CA LEU A 68 3.25 12.82 -11.42
C LEU A 68 4.16 11.59 -11.40
N ARG A 69 4.15 10.76 -12.46
CA ARG A 69 4.94 9.51 -12.52
C ARG A 69 6.43 9.75 -12.21
N ALA A 70 7.04 10.74 -12.83
CA ALA A 70 8.46 11.04 -12.62
C ALA A 70 8.74 11.41 -11.15
N ALA A 71 7.92 12.26 -10.55
CA ALA A 71 8.08 12.65 -9.14
C ALA A 71 7.89 11.47 -8.17
N VAL A 72 6.97 10.54 -8.47
CA VAL A 72 6.80 9.30 -7.68
C VAL A 72 8.00 8.38 -7.81
N LEU A 73 8.57 8.21 -9.01
CA LEU A 73 9.78 7.39 -9.23
C LEU A 73 11.00 8.00 -8.52
N GLU A 74 11.18 9.31 -8.61
CA GLU A 74 12.25 10.03 -7.89
C GLU A 74 12.08 9.88 -6.37
N ALA A 75 10.85 9.99 -5.86
CA ALA A 75 10.57 9.76 -4.44
C ALA A 75 10.89 8.32 -4.02
N ALA A 76 10.50 7.34 -4.82
CA ALA A 76 10.79 5.93 -4.56
C ALA A 76 12.29 5.61 -4.52
N ALA A 77 13.11 6.40 -5.22
CA ALA A 77 14.57 6.23 -5.23
C ALA A 77 15.27 6.92 -4.05
N ALA A 78 14.63 7.85 -3.34
CA ALA A 78 15.34 8.78 -2.45
C ALA A 78 14.75 8.95 -1.05
N LYS A 79 13.49 8.58 -0.83
CA LYS A 79 12.78 8.88 0.43
C LYS A 79 11.72 7.84 0.77
N PRO A 80 11.26 7.74 2.03
CA PRO A 80 10.21 6.81 2.41
C PRO A 80 8.96 6.98 1.56
N LEU A 81 8.54 5.89 0.90
CA LEU A 81 7.33 5.80 0.09
C LEU A 81 6.39 4.73 0.64
N PHE A 82 5.12 5.08 0.82
CA PHE A 82 4.08 4.18 1.29
C PHE A 82 2.98 4.00 0.24
N GLY A 83 2.82 2.76 -0.28
CA GLY A 83 1.74 2.41 -1.20
C GLY A 83 0.51 1.86 -0.48
N VAL A 84 -0.71 2.28 -0.89
CA VAL A 84 -1.97 1.80 -0.30
C VAL A 84 -2.85 1.15 -1.35
N CYS A 85 -3.25 -0.09 -1.12
CA CYS A 85 -4.15 -0.90 -1.95
C CYS A 85 -3.67 -1.00 -3.42
N VAL A 86 -4.36 -0.41 -4.39
CA VAL A 86 -3.88 -0.36 -5.78
C VAL A 86 -2.54 0.38 -5.89
N GLY A 87 -2.28 1.34 -5.00
CA GLY A 87 -0.96 1.99 -4.91
C GLY A 87 0.17 0.99 -4.62
N MET A 88 -0.06 -0.07 -3.84
CA MET A 88 0.90 -1.18 -3.71
C MET A 88 1.03 -1.95 -5.02
N GLN A 89 -0.08 -2.27 -5.68
CA GLN A 89 -0.09 -3.04 -6.92
C GLN A 89 0.68 -2.32 -8.04
N MET A 90 0.55 -1.00 -8.12
CA MET A 90 1.27 -0.17 -9.10
C MET A 90 2.80 -0.27 -8.96
N LEU A 91 3.33 -0.62 -7.77
CA LEU A 91 4.77 -0.75 -7.55
C LEU A 91 5.39 -1.99 -8.20
N LEU A 92 4.58 -3.03 -8.50
CA LEU A 92 5.06 -4.27 -9.12
C LEU A 92 5.39 -4.06 -10.61
N ASP A 93 5.92 -5.11 -11.26
CA ASP A 93 6.28 -5.04 -12.68
C ASP A 93 5.05 -5.05 -13.59
N HIS A 94 4.04 -5.87 -13.23
CA HIS A 94 2.92 -6.14 -14.12
C HIS A 94 1.69 -6.69 -13.36
N SER A 95 0.50 -6.43 -13.87
CA SER A 95 -0.77 -6.97 -13.38
C SER A 95 -1.51 -7.77 -14.45
N GLU A 96 -2.09 -8.92 -14.05
CA GLU A 96 -3.05 -9.65 -14.89
C GLU A 96 -4.33 -8.83 -15.15
N GLU A 97 -4.60 -7.81 -14.33
CA GLU A 97 -5.74 -6.93 -14.54
C GLU A 97 -5.57 -6.11 -15.81
N GLN A 98 -6.24 -6.56 -16.89
CA GLN A 98 -6.20 -5.91 -18.19
C GLN A 98 -4.79 -5.77 -18.79
N ASP A 99 -3.89 -6.74 -18.47
CA ASP A 99 -2.52 -6.79 -18.99
C ASP A 99 -1.76 -5.48 -18.78
N THR A 100 -1.71 -5.01 -17.52
CA THR A 100 -1.25 -3.66 -17.18
C THR A 100 0.18 -3.65 -16.68
N PRO A 101 1.13 -2.93 -17.34
CA PRO A 101 2.46 -2.70 -16.79
C PRO A 101 2.40 -1.80 -15.54
N GLY A 102 3.24 -2.11 -14.54
CA GLY A 102 3.41 -1.32 -13.33
C GLY A 102 4.62 -0.38 -13.38
N LEU A 103 5.06 0.08 -12.20
CA LEU A 103 6.22 0.97 -12.05
C LEU A 103 7.55 0.21 -11.99
N GLY A 104 7.54 -1.12 -11.78
CA GLY A 104 8.76 -1.94 -11.72
C GLY A 104 9.66 -1.65 -10.53
N LEU A 105 9.11 -1.11 -9.44
CA LEU A 105 9.87 -0.75 -8.24
C LEU A 105 10.07 -1.94 -7.29
N VAL A 106 9.14 -2.89 -7.30
CA VAL A 106 9.22 -4.16 -6.56
C VAL A 106 9.06 -5.30 -7.56
N PRO A 107 10.09 -6.13 -7.80
CA PRO A 107 10.00 -7.23 -8.76
C PRO A 107 8.88 -8.20 -8.41
N GLY A 108 8.02 -8.48 -9.38
CA GLY A 108 6.88 -9.37 -9.19
C GLY A 108 5.66 -8.95 -10.00
N ARG A 109 4.56 -9.61 -9.76
CA ARG A 109 3.33 -9.38 -10.50
C ARG A 109 2.11 -9.35 -9.58
N VAL A 110 1.03 -8.80 -10.09
CA VAL A 110 -0.29 -8.78 -9.46
C VAL A 110 -1.16 -9.80 -10.18
N VAL A 111 -1.77 -10.73 -9.42
CA VAL A 111 -2.58 -11.81 -9.96
C VAL A 111 -3.99 -11.81 -9.37
N ARG A 112 -4.97 -12.30 -10.12
CA ARG A 112 -6.35 -12.42 -9.64
C ARG A 112 -6.51 -13.61 -8.69
N PHE A 113 -7.34 -13.47 -7.67
CA PHE A 113 -7.79 -14.61 -6.87
C PHE A 113 -8.50 -15.66 -7.74
N ARG A 114 -8.10 -16.91 -7.58
CA ARG A 114 -8.69 -18.06 -8.26
C ARG A 114 -9.34 -18.97 -7.23
N LEU A 115 -10.53 -18.56 -6.77
CA LEU A 115 -11.25 -19.19 -5.66
C LEU A 115 -12.59 -19.81 -6.11
N GLU A 116 -12.78 -19.95 -7.40
CA GLU A 116 -13.99 -20.51 -7.98
C GLU A 116 -14.23 -21.94 -7.48
N GLY A 117 -15.38 -22.17 -6.85
CA GLY A 117 -15.77 -23.47 -6.30
C GLY A 117 -15.19 -23.80 -4.91
N GLN A 118 -14.30 -22.98 -4.37
CA GLN A 118 -13.78 -23.17 -3.03
C GLN A 118 -14.76 -22.70 -1.96
N LEU A 119 -14.79 -23.44 -0.83
CA LEU A 119 -15.62 -23.12 0.33
C LEU A 119 -14.77 -22.65 1.50
N GLN A 120 -15.30 -21.70 2.24
CA GLN A 120 -14.76 -21.25 3.52
C GLN A 120 -15.01 -22.33 4.60
N PRO A 121 -14.31 -22.26 5.75
CA PRO A 121 -14.50 -23.23 6.84
C PRO A 121 -15.94 -23.32 7.36
N ASP A 122 -16.74 -22.27 7.21
CA ASP A 122 -18.16 -22.22 7.59
C ASP A 122 -19.10 -22.78 6.50
N GLY A 123 -18.56 -23.28 5.38
CA GLY A 123 -19.30 -23.82 4.24
C GLY A 123 -19.79 -22.78 3.25
N SER A 124 -19.59 -21.50 3.49
CA SER A 124 -19.90 -20.44 2.53
C SER A 124 -18.87 -20.41 1.39
N ARG A 125 -19.22 -19.80 0.25
CA ARG A 125 -18.30 -19.65 -0.88
C ARG A 125 -17.37 -18.46 -0.64
N TYR A 126 -16.09 -18.62 -1.01
CA TYR A 126 -15.22 -17.46 -1.17
C TYR A 126 -15.77 -16.52 -2.24
N LYS A 127 -15.72 -15.23 -1.97
CA LYS A 127 -16.15 -14.17 -2.90
C LYS A 127 -14.94 -13.43 -3.44
N VAL A 128 -15.00 -13.02 -4.71
CA VAL A 128 -14.05 -12.09 -5.30
C VAL A 128 -14.85 -10.87 -5.75
N PRO A 129 -14.56 -9.67 -5.24
CA PRO A 129 -13.44 -9.32 -4.35
C PRO A 129 -13.54 -9.89 -2.94
N GLN A 130 -12.37 -10.16 -2.32
CA GLN A 130 -12.26 -10.23 -0.86
C GLN A 130 -12.71 -8.88 -0.31
N MET A 131 -13.67 -8.88 0.62
CA MET A 131 -14.13 -7.66 1.29
C MET A 131 -14.38 -7.97 2.76
N GLY A 132 -13.66 -7.28 3.64
CA GLY A 132 -13.82 -7.43 5.08
C GLY A 132 -12.51 -7.39 5.84
N TRP A 133 -12.60 -7.74 7.11
CA TRP A 133 -11.46 -7.77 8.02
C TRP A 133 -10.73 -9.11 7.92
N ASN A 134 -9.39 -9.06 7.98
CA ASN A 134 -8.55 -10.23 8.02
C ASN A 134 -7.31 -10.00 8.88
N ARG A 135 -6.72 -11.08 9.39
CA ARG A 135 -5.51 -11.02 10.20
C ARG A 135 -4.28 -10.89 9.33
N VAL A 136 -3.35 -10.03 9.72
CA VAL A 136 -2.09 -9.80 9.01
C VAL A 136 -0.93 -10.33 9.84
N HIS A 137 -0.07 -11.09 9.20
CA HIS A 137 1.09 -11.73 9.81
C HIS A 137 2.38 -11.21 9.18
N PRO A 138 3.16 -10.34 9.87
CA PRO A 138 4.50 -9.98 9.42
C PRO A 138 5.37 -11.23 9.21
N CYS A 139 6.05 -11.30 8.07
CA CYS A 139 6.85 -12.49 7.71
C CYS A 139 8.02 -12.13 6.79
N GLY A 140 8.86 -13.12 6.49
CA GLY A 140 9.97 -12.96 5.55
C GLY A 140 10.89 -11.79 5.90
N GLY A 141 11.21 -10.97 4.91
CA GLY A 141 12.02 -9.77 5.08
C GLY A 141 11.34 -8.66 5.91
N GLY A 142 10.03 -8.79 6.16
CA GLY A 142 9.26 -7.81 6.93
C GLY A 142 9.04 -8.14 8.40
N ALA A 143 9.44 -9.32 8.89
CA ALA A 143 9.14 -9.76 10.26
C ALA A 143 9.69 -8.79 11.35
N GLY A 144 10.82 -8.12 11.08
CA GLY A 144 11.41 -7.11 11.98
C GLY A 144 11.29 -5.68 11.47
N HIS A 145 10.45 -5.43 10.46
CA HIS A 145 10.37 -4.12 9.83
C HIS A 145 9.84 -3.06 10.80
N PRO A 146 10.45 -1.86 10.87
CA PRO A 146 10.07 -0.81 11.81
C PRO A 146 8.58 -0.41 11.76
N LEU A 147 7.92 -0.59 10.63
CA LEU A 147 6.51 -0.27 10.50
C LEU A 147 5.60 -1.16 11.36
N TRP A 148 6.06 -2.32 11.80
CA TRP A 148 5.28 -3.24 12.66
C TRP A 148 5.50 -2.99 14.17
N VAL A 149 6.36 -2.05 14.56
CA VAL A 149 6.65 -1.77 15.97
C VAL A 149 5.37 -1.44 16.74
N GLY A 150 5.12 -2.19 17.83
CA GLY A 150 3.93 -2.03 18.68
C GLY A 150 2.63 -2.56 18.07
N ILE A 151 2.68 -3.21 16.92
CA ILE A 151 1.53 -3.87 16.30
C ILE A 151 1.65 -5.38 16.54
N PRO A 152 0.66 -6.03 17.17
CA PRO A 152 0.73 -7.46 17.45
C PRO A 152 0.64 -8.28 16.16
N ASP A 153 1.30 -9.45 16.14
CA ASP A 153 1.08 -10.43 15.09
C ASP A 153 -0.38 -10.86 15.04
N GLY A 154 -0.93 -10.99 13.84
CA GLY A 154 -2.34 -11.31 13.65
C GLY A 154 -3.29 -10.12 13.92
N ALA A 155 -2.81 -8.89 13.94
CA ALA A 155 -3.66 -7.70 14.00
C ALA A 155 -4.65 -7.67 12.82
N TRP A 156 -5.85 -7.14 13.07
CA TRP A 156 -6.91 -7.07 12.08
C TRP A 156 -6.80 -5.82 11.21
N TYR A 157 -6.94 -6.03 9.88
CA TYR A 157 -6.98 -4.97 8.89
C TYR A 157 -8.12 -5.17 7.90
N TYR A 158 -8.59 -4.08 7.29
CA TYR A 158 -9.67 -4.08 6.31
C TYR A 158 -9.15 -4.23 4.89
N PHE A 159 -9.72 -5.19 4.16
CA PHE A 159 -9.40 -5.51 2.77
C PHE A 159 -10.60 -5.29 1.85
N VAL A 160 -10.34 -4.84 0.62
CA VAL A 160 -11.29 -4.85 -0.48
C VAL A 160 -10.52 -4.91 -1.80
N HIS A 161 -10.33 -6.12 -2.34
CA HIS A 161 -9.55 -6.32 -3.57
C HIS A 161 -9.85 -7.66 -4.25
N SER A 162 -9.64 -7.72 -5.59
CA SER A 162 -9.78 -8.92 -6.41
C SER A 162 -8.44 -9.50 -6.84
N TYR A 163 -7.38 -8.71 -6.73
CA TYR A 163 -6.01 -9.03 -7.14
C TYR A 163 -5.07 -8.88 -5.97
N HIS A 164 -3.97 -9.63 -5.95
CA HIS A 164 -2.95 -9.57 -4.90
C HIS A 164 -1.55 -9.64 -5.50
N ALA A 165 -0.56 -9.15 -4.75
CA ALA A 165 0.85 -9.19 -5.13
C ALA A 165 1.44 -10.60 -5.01
N VAL A 166 2.32 -10.93 -5.96
CA VAL A 166 3.22 -12.09 -5.93
C VAL A 166 4.63 -11.57 -6.23
N PRO A 167 5.38 -11.13 -5.20
CA PRO A 167 6.77 -10.72 -5.37
C PRO A 167 7.62 -11.87 -5.93
N SER A 168 8.54 -11.57 -6.85
CA SER A 168 9.45 -12.55 -7.42
C SER A 168 10.50 -13.01 -6.41
N GLU A 169 10.79 -12.18 -5.41
CA GLU A 169 11.74 -12.48 -4.35
C GLU A 169 11.03 -12.51 -2.99
N PRO A 170 11.07 -13.64 -2.26
CA PRO A 170 10.41 -13.78 -0.97
C PRO A 170 10.79 -12.72 0.07
N ARG A 171 12.01 -12.17 -0.01
CA ARG A 171 12.46 -11.09 0.88
C ARG A 171 11.65 -9.80 0.75
N HIS A 172 10.95 -9.60 -0.36
CA HIS A 172 10.09 -8.43 -0.54
C HIS A 172 8.68 -8.62 0.05
N THR A 173 8.32 -9.83 0.47
CA THR A 173 7.08 -10.06 1.23
C THR A 173 7.28 -9.57 2.66
N ALA A 174 6.54 -8.54 3.06
CA ALA A 174 6.60 -7.94 4.39
C ALA A 174 5.54 -8.49 5.34
N ALA A 175 4.40 -8.93 4.80
CA ALA A 175 3.37 -9.62 5.56
C ALA A 175 2.49 -10.48 4.64
N GLU A 176 1.90 -11.50 5.24
CA GLU A 176 0.93 -12.39 4.61
C GLU A 176 -0.39 -12.42 5.38
N THR A 177 -1.43 -12.85 4.69
CA THR A 177 -2.74 -13.17 5.26
C THR A 177 -3.32 -14.38 4.54
N ASP A 178 -4.44 -14.91 5.01
CA ASP A 178 -5.10 -16.09 4.41
C ASP A 178 -6.49 -15.73 3.88
N TYR A 179 -6.75 -16.03 2.61
CA TYR A 179 -8.07 -15.97 2.01
C TYR A 179 -8.20 -17.02 0.90
N GLY A 180 -8.56 -18.24 1.29
CA GLY A 180 -8.54 -19.41 0.40
C GLY A 180 -7.13 -19.86 0.05
N GLY A 181 -6.16 -19.47 0.84
CA GLY A 181 -4.72 -19.70 0.73
C GLY A 181 -3.94 -18.47 1.15
N ARG A 182 -2.69 -18.66 1.55
CA ARG A 182 -1.80 -17.55 1.92
C ARG A 182 -1.44 -16.70 0.71
N PHE A 183 -1.43 -15.39 0.90
CA PHE A 183 -0.97 -14.44 -0.10
C PHE A 183 -0.26 -13.25 0.55
N THR A 184 0.61 -12.59 -0.22
CA THR A 184 1.31 -11.38 0.19
C THR A 184 0.35 -10.21 0.31
N CYS A 185 0.21 -9.66 1.50
CA CYS A 185 -0.64 -8.50 1.78
C CYS A 185 0.13 -7.22 2.15
N ALA A 186 1.45 -7.31 2.30
CA ALA A 186 2.33 -6.15 2.37
C ALA A 186 3.68 -6.49 1.72
N VAL A 187 4.28 -5.49 1.09
CA VAL A 187 5.62 -5.59 0.50
C VAL A 187 6.54 -4.53 1.08
N ALA A 188 7.85 -4.85 1.16
CA ALA A 188 8.89 -3.91 1.55
C ALA A 188 10.13 -4.11 0.67
N ARG A 189 10.74 -3.01 0.27
CA ARG A 189 12.02 -2.98 -0.42
C ARG A 189 12.70 -1.63 -0.18
N ASP A 190 13.90 -1.66 0.39
CA ASP A 190 14.69 -0.45 0.67
C ASP A 190 13.85 0.59 1.45
N ASN A 191 13.56 1.74 0.86
CA ASN A 191 12.74 2.82 1.41
C ASN A 191 11.25 2.75 1.00
N ILE A 192 10.81 1.65 0.43
CA ILE A 192 9.42 1.42 0.00
C ILE A 192 8.75 0.44 0.96
N PHE A 193 7.56 0.80 1.43
CA PHE A 193 6.64 -0.10 2.12
C PHE A 193 5.25 0.07 1.54
N ALA A 194 4.52 -1.03 1.33
CA ALA A 194 3.17 -0.92 0.79
C ALA A 194 2.26 -2.04 1.28
N THR A 195 0.95 -1.75 1.34
CA THR A 195 -0.06 -2.65 1.87
C THR A 195 -1.21 -2.85 0.88
N GLN A 196 -1.73 -4.08 0.80
CA GLN A 196 -2.96 -4.39 0.07
C GLN A 196 -4.21 -3.94 0.84
N PHE A 197 -4.14 -4.00 2.15
CA PHE A 197 -5.20 -3.53 3.03
C PHE A 197 -5.19 -2.01 3.16
N HIS A 198 -6.25 -1.49 3.75
CA HIS A 198 -6.49 -0.06 3.96
C HIS A 198 -6.20 0.33 5.41
N PRO A 199 -4.99 0.86 5.74
CA PRO A 199 -4.70 1.31 7.11
C PRO A 199 -5.68 2.37 7.58
N GLU A 200 -6.13 3.28 6.69
CA GLU A 200 -7.09 4.33 6.99
C GLU A 200 -8.48 3.83 7.37
N LYS A 201 -8.75 2.51 7.16
CA LYS A 201 -9.99 1.83 7.54
C LYS A 201 -9.77 0.77 8.63
N SER A 202 -8.57 0.71 9.21
CA SER A 202 -8.13 -0.38 10.08
C SER A 202 -7.92 0.07 11.54
N ALA A 203 -8.69 1.04 11.98
CA ALA A 203 -8.75 1.54 13.36
C ALA A 203 -7.34 1.83 13.93
N GLU A 204 -7.09 1.43 15.19
CA GLU A 204 -5.85 1.75 15.91
C GLU A 204 -4.59 1.15 15.27
N HIS A 205 -4.66 -0.08 14.73
CA HIS A 205 -3.52 -0.73 14.08
C HIS A 205 -3.13 -0.02 12.77
N GLY A 206 -4.12 0.48 12.03
CA GLY A 206 -3.86 1.29 10.84
C GLY A 206 -3.20 2.63 11.17
N LEU A 207 -3.67 3.30 12.23
CA LEU A 207 -3.06 4.54 12.71
C LEU A 207 -1.63 4.31 13.25
N ALA A 208 -1.41 3.18 13.95
CA ALA A 208 -0.07 2.80 14.41
C ALA A 208 0.89 2.59 13.23
N LEU A 209 0.43 1.94 12.16
CA LEU A 209 1.23 1.74 10.95
C LEU A 209 1.62 3.07 10.29
N TYR A 210 0.69 4.02 10.16
CA TYR A 210 1.00 5.36 9.65
C TYR A 210 1.95 6.13 10.57
N ARG A 211 1.78 6.05 11.89
CA ARG A 211 2.71 6.67 12.85
C ARG A 211 4.12 6.08 12.69
N ASN A 212 4.24 4.77 12.56
CA ASN A 212 5.52 4.10 12.35
C ASN A 212 6.14 4.50 11.01
N PHE A 213 5.35 4.67 9.95
CA PHE A 213 5.83 5.21 8.67
C PHE A 213 6.41 6.62 8.82
N LEU A 214 5.79 7.49 9.63
CA LEU A 214 6.31 8.83 9.89
C LEU A 214 7.64 8.83 10.66
N ARG A 215 7.88 7.80 11.46
CA ARG A 215 9.13 7.63 12.23
C ARG A 215 10.22 6.88 11.47
N TRP A 216 9.83 6.16 10.45
CA TRP A 216 10.75 5.30 9.71
C TRP A 216 11.75 6.11 8.89
N ASN A 217 13.04 5.81 9.09
CA ASN A 217 14.17 6.36 8.33
C ASN A 217 14.99 5.17 7.83
N PRO A 218 14.72 4.69 6.60
CA PRO A 218 15.42 3.58 5.95
C PRO A 218 16.87 3.92 5.59
#